data_cf8819c15c65b4677b25836956d9adc3
#
_entry.id   cf8819c15c65b4677b25836956d9adc3
#
_cell.length_a   1.000
_cell.length_b   1.000
_cell.length_c   1.000
_cell.angle_alpha   90.00
_cell.angle_beta   90.00
_cell.angle_gamma   90.00
#
_symmetry.space_group_name_H-M   'P 1'
#
loop_
_entity.id
_entity.type
_entity.pdbx_description
1 polymer ?
#
loop_
_entity_poly.entity_id
_entity_poly.type
_entity_poly.pdbx_seq_one_letter_code
_entity_poly.pdbx_strand_id
1 'polypeptide(L)'
;MQFYANVWGPHYWFFLHTVAESYPMHPNEVTKRKYYDLITNMPLFIPVEEMGNKFGELLDRYPVKPYLDNRDSFVRWTHFIHNKYNVMLGKKELSLPMALEKYRAEYKPKAVILSERINMRKHIIHAVLILTLLFLIYVYS
;
A
#
# COMPACT_ATOMS: atom_id res chain seq x y z
N MET A 1 27.12 -3.69 1.49
CA MET A 1 25.79 -4.33 1.41
C MET A 1 24.98 -3.58 0.36
N GLN A 2 24.30 -4.27 -0.56
CA GLN A 2 23.49 -3.64 -1.57
C GLN A 2 22.02 -3.61 -1.11
N PHE A 3 21.37 -2.43 -1.16
CA PHE A 3 19.99 -2.24 -0.73
C PHE A 3 19.05 -2.28 -1.92
N TYR A 4 18.32 -3.38 -2.08
CA TYR A 4 17.34 -3.56 -3.15
C TYR A 4 15.97 -2.97 -2.78
N ALA A 5 15.47 -2.02 -3.57
CA ALA A 5 14.22 -1.31 -3.30
C ALA A 5 12.97 -2.21 -3.26
N ASN A 6 12.98 -3.34 -3.98
CA ASN A 6 11.90 -4.33 -3.93
C ASN A 6 11.85 -5.11 -2.60
N VAL A 7 12.92 -5.07 -1.81
CA VAL A 7 12.98 -5.70 -0.48
C VAL A 7 12.55 -4.70 0.60
N TRP A 8 13.28 -3.59 0.75
CA TRP A 8 13.01 -2.64 1.84
C TRP A 8 11.78 -1.75 1.58
N GLY A 9 11.50 -1.39 0.32
CA GLY A 9 10.45 -0.45 -0.02
C GLY A 9 9.05 -0.83 0.47
N PRO A 10 8.57 -2.09 0.31
CA PRO A 10 7.30 -2.52 0.86
C PRO A 10 7.19 -2.34 2.38
N HIS A 11 8.28 -2.55 3.13
CA HIS A 11 8.29 -2.38 4.59
C HIS A 11 8.22 -0.91 5.01
N TYR A 12 8.88 -0.01 4.29
CA TYR A 12 8.79 1.44 4.52
C TYR A 12 7.37 1.94 4.23
N TRP A 13 6.74 1.51 3.15
CA TRP A 13 5.36 1.88 2.86
C TRP A 13 4.37 1.27 3.85
N PHE A 14 4.57 0.02 4.27
CA PHE A 14 3.77 -0.58 5.32
C PHE A 14 3.86 0.21 6.62
N PHE A 15 5.08 0.61 7.02
CA PHE A 15 5.29 1.47 8.18
C PHE A 15 4.56 2.81 8.04
N LEU A 16 4.71 3.52 6.93
CA LEU A 16 4.07 4.83 6.71
C LEU A 16 2.54 4.74 6.70
N HIS A 17 1.97 3.70 6.10
CA HIS A 17 0.53 3.45 6.17
C HIS A 17 0.07 3.15 7.60
N THR A 18 0.86 2.38 8.37
CA THR A 18 0.56 2.12 9.79
C THR A 18 0.60 3.41 10.61
N VAL A 19 1.58 4.27 10.38
CA VAL A 19 1.68 5.60 11.01
C VAL A 19 0.45 6.45 10.70
N ALA A 20 -0.02 6.44 9.45
CA ALA A 20 -1.19 7.21 9.04
C ALA A 20 -2.50 6.64 9.62
N GLU A 21 -2.70 5.31 9.59
CA GLU A 21 -3.89 4.64 10.14
C GLU A 21 -3.97 4.75 11.67
N SER A 22 -2.84 4.86 12.36
CA SER A 22 -2.78 5.06 13.82
C SER A 22 -2.85 6.52 14.25
N TYR A 23 -2.87 7.48 13.30
CA TYR A 23 -2.93 8.91 13.61
C TYR A 23 -4.21 9.27 14.36
N PRO A 24 -4.18 10.18 15.36
CA PRO A 24 -5.39 10.61 16.07
C PRO A 24 -6.43 11.24 15.14
N MET A 25 -7.72 11.05 15.43
CA MET A 25 -8.81 11.77 14.72
C MET A 25 -8.77 13.27 14.99
N HIS A 26 -8.40 13.67 16.22
CA HIS A 26 -8.29 15.05 16.65
C HIS A 26 -6.90 15.28 17.27
N PRO A 27 -5.87 15.48 16.45
CA PRO A 27 -4.51 15.67 16.93
C PRO A 27 -4.34 17.08 17.54
N ASN A 28 -3.54 17.17 18.61
CA ASN A 28 -3.07 18.44 19.11
C ASN A 28 -1.85 18.95 18.32
N GLU A 29 -1.46 20.20 18.54
CA GLU A 29 -0.35 20.84 17.80
C GLU A 29 1.01 20.14 18.05
N VAL A 30 1.23 19.56 19.22
CA VAL A 30 2.45 18.80 19.52
C VAL A 30 2.50 17.52 18.66
N THR A 31 1.37 16.80 18.59
CA THR A 31 1.25 15.60 17.75
C THR A 31 1.46 15.96 16.27
N LYS A 32 0.77 17.00 15.76
CA LYS A 32 0.94 17.43 14.36
C LYS A 32 2.41 17.73 14.05
N ARG A 33 3.11 18.46 14.92
CA ARG A 33 4.53 18.77 14.72
C ARG A 33 5.38 17.52 14.70
N LYS A 34 5.17 16.54 15.59
CA LYS A 34 5.96 15.30 15.64
C LYS A 34 5.77 14.45 14.37
N TYR A 35 4.55 14.36 13.86
CA TYR A 35 4.29 13.66 12.62
C TYR A 35 4.82 14.41 11.40
N TYR A 36 4.74 15.74 11.40
CA TYR A 36 5.39 16.59 10.41
C TYR A 36 6.90 16.32 10.37
N ASP A 37 7.57 16.35 11.52
CA ASP A 37 9.01 16.10 11.65
C ASP A 37 9.36 14.68 11.16
N LEU A 38 8.57 13.66 11.50
CA LEU A 38 8.76 12.29 11.04
C LEU A 38 8.73 12.23 9.50
N ILE A 39 7.69 12.77 8.88
CA ILE A 39 7.50 12.69 7.44
C ILE A 39 8.58 13.49 6.68
N THR A 40 8.87 14.70 7.11
CA THR A 40 9.83 15.57 6.42
C THR A 40 11.28 15.09 6.54
N ASN A 41 11.60 14.31 7.57
CA ASN A 41 12.92 13.69 7.74
C ASN A 41 13.02 12.29 7.10
N MET A 42 11.92 11.68 6.67
CA MET A 42 11.94 10.34 6.06
C MET A 42 12.92 10.18 4.88
N PRO A 43 13.12 11.18 3.99
CA PRO A 43 14.11 11.07 2.91
C PRO A 43 15.51 10.68 3.38
N LEU A 44 15.94 11.16 4.56
CA LEU A 44 17.25 10.89 5.15
C LEU A 44 17.45 9.43 5.57
N PHE A 45 16.34 8.71 5.81
CA PHE A 45 16.37 7.32 6.29
C PHE A 45 16.16 6.31 5.14
N ILE A 46 15.93 6.77 3.91
CA ILE A 46 15.83 5.90 2.75
C ILE A 46 17.24 5.43 2.36
N PRO A 47 17.51 4.10 2.31
CA PRO A 47 18.88 3.58 2.21
C PRO A 47 19.53 3.79 0.83
N VAL A 48 18.78 4.28 -0.17
CA VAL A 48 19.27 4.62 -1.51
C VAL A 48 19.09 6.12 -1.71
N GLU A 49 20.19 6.86 -1.75
CA GLU A 49 20.21 8.34 -1.80
C GLU A 49 19.32 8.91 -2.93
N GLU A 50 19.45 8.40 -4.15
CA GLU A 50 18.63 8.84 -5.29
C GLU A 50 17.13 8.70 -5.00
N MET A 51 16.73 7.61 -4.33
CA MET A 51 15.34 7.36 -3.96
C MET A 51 14.88 8.26 -2.81
N GLY A 52 15.76 8.56 -1.86
CA GLY A 52 15.54 9.55 -0.81
C GLY A 52 15.32 10.94 -1.37
N ASN A 53 16.17 11.38 -2.30
CA ASN A 53 16.06 12.67 -2.98
C ASN A 53 14.73 12.79 -3.75
N LYS A 54 14.35 11.77 -4.53
CA LYS A 54 13.05 11.73 -5.21
C LYS A 54 11.87 11.83 -4.25
N PHE A 55 11.97 11.19 -3.08
CA PHE A 55 10.93 11.31 -2.07
C PHE A 55 10.89 12.71 -1.46
N GLY A 56 12.05 13.33 -1.20
CA GLY A 56 12.15 14.74 -0.79
C GLY A 56 11.49 15.70 -1.76
N GLU A 57 11.77 15.57 -3.06
CA GLU A 57 11.14 16.38 -4.12
C GLU A 57 9.61 16.25 -4.12
N LEU A 58 9.06 15.06 -3.83
CA LEU A 58 7.62 14.87 -3.70
C LEU A 58 7.07 15.58 -2.46
N LEU A 59 7.78 15.55 -1.33
CA LEU A 59 7.37 16.25 -0.10
C LEU A 59 7.39 17.78 -0.28
N ASP A 60 8.34 18.31 -1.03
CA ASP A 60 8.40 19.74 -1.36
C ASP A 60 7.22 20.14 -2.26
N ARG A 61 6.89 19.31 -3.24
CA ARG A 61 5.77 19.56 -4.16
C ARG A 61 4.40 19.34 -3.53
N TYR A 62 4.30 18.39 -2.60
CA TYR A 62 3.06 17.98 -1.96
C TYR A 62 3.24 17.91 -0.44
N PRO A 63 3.39 19.06 0.25
CA PRO A 63 3.71 19.09 1.67
C PRO A 63 2.63 18.43 2.52
N VAL A 64 3.04 17.69 3.56
CA VAL A 64 2.13 16.95 4.45
C VAL A 64 1.33 17.84 5.39
N LYS A 65 1.84 19.03 5.73
CA LYS A 65 1.30 19.91 6.77
C LYS A 65 -0.22 20.14 6.69
N PRO A 66 -0.82 20.45 5.50
CA PRO A 66 -2.26 20.67 5.38
C PRO A 66 -3.13 19.44 5.69
N TYR A 67 -2.53 18.25 5.70
CA TYR A 67 -3.23 16.98 5.84
C TYR A 67 -3.12 16.38 7.25
N LEU A 68 -2.48 17.09 8.18
CA LEU A 68 -2.31 16.66 9.57
C LEU A 68 -3.45 17.12 10.51
N ASP A 69 -4.56 17.62 9.98
CA ASP A 69 -5.69 18.05 10.80
C ASP A 69 -6.54 16.89 11.32
N ASN A 70 -6.54 15.76 10.64
CA ASN A 70 -7.21 14.54 11.07
C ASN A 70 -6.63 13.31 10.37
N ARG A 71 -6.98 12.10 10.90
CA ARG A 71 -6.54 10.81 10.38
C ARG A 71 -6.90 10.62 8.90
N ASP A 72 -8.14 10.87 8.53
CA ASP A 72 -8.64 10.60 7.17
C ASP A 72 -7.87 11.39 6.11
N SER A 73 -7.58 12.67 6.39
CA SER A 73 -6.79 13.52 5.52
C SER A 73 -5.35 12.97 5.38
N PHE A 74 -4.74 12.56 6.50
CA PHE A 74 -3.38 12.06 6.50
C PHE A 74 -3.28 10.69 5.80
N VAL A 75 -4.24 9.78 5.99
CA VAL A 75 -4.32 8.49 5.27
C VAL A 75 -4.44 8.73 3.76
N ARG A 76 -5.31 9.64 3.32
CA ARG A 76 -5.47 9.98 1.90
C ARG A 76 -4.20 10.58 1.31
N TRP A 77 -3.54 11.48 2.04
CA TRP A 77 -2.27 12.06 1.61
C TRP A 77 -1.18 10.99 1.50
N THR A 78 -1.04 10.10 2.48
CA THR A 78 -0.04 9.02 2.46
C THR A 78 -0.25 8.10 1.26
N HIS A 79 -1.50 7.76 0.95
CA HIS A 79 -1.83 6.99 -0.25
C HIS A 79 -1.49 7.75 -1.53
N PHE A 80 -1.82 9.04 -1.61
CA PHE A 80 -1.52 9.88 -2.76
C PHE A 80 0.00 9.96 -3.02
N ILE A 81 0.80 10.21 -1.99
CA ILE A 81 2.26 10.25 -2.10
C ILE A 81 2.83 8.89 -2.52
N HIS A 82 2.32 7.79 -1.97
CA HIS A 82 2.72 6.44 -2.38
C HIS A 82 2.48 6.23 -3.88
N ASN A 83 1.32 6.61 -4.39
CA ASN A 83 1.03 6.52 -5.82
C ASN A 83 1.95 7.40 -6.67
N LYS A 84 2.19 8.65 -6.26
CA LYS A 84 3.13 9.53 -6.98
C LYS A 84 4.54 8.93 -7.03
N TYR A 85 4.99 8.36 -5.92
CA TYR A 85 6.27 7.66 -5.88
C TYR A 85 6.29 6.40 -6.76
N ASN A 86 5.19 5.62 -6.77
CA ASN A 86 5.05 4.47 -7.67
C ASN A 86 5.17 4.88 -9.14
N VAL A 87 4.50 5.96 -9.55
CA VAL A 87 4.57 6.47 -10.93
C VAL A 87 6.01 6.87 -11.30
N MET A 88 6.73 7.54 -10.39
CA MET A 88 8.15 7.88 -10.60
C MET A 88 9.04 6.64 -10.79
N LEU A 89 8.64 5.50 -10.22
CA LEU A 89 9.32 4.20 -10.36
C LEU A 89 8.77 3.34 -11.52
N GLY A 90 7.90 3.90 -12.39
CA GLY A 90 7.26 3.16 -13.49
C GLY A 90 6.23 2.13 -13.06
N LYS A 91 5.72 2.21 -11.82
CA LYS A 91 4.69 1.31 -11.28
C LYS A 91 3.29 1.88 -11.48
N LYS A 92 2.28 1.01 -11.51
CA LYS A 92 0.88 1.42 -11.60
C LYS A 92 0.37 2.02 -10.28
N GLU A 93 -0.49 3.02 -10.40
CA GLU A 93 -1.26 3.54 -9.27
C GLU A 93 -2.32 2.51 -8.81
N LEU A 94 -2.59 2.51 -7.51
CA LEU A 94 -3.69 1.74 -6.90
C LEU A 94 -4.79 2.71 -6.46
N SER A 95 -6.05 2.32 -6.56
CA SER A 95 -7.12 3.09 -5.93
C SER A 95 -7.02 3.02 -4.40
N LEU A 96 -7.53 4.04 -3.69
CA LEU A 96 -7.50 4.06 -2.23
C LEU A 96 -8.15 2.82 -1.60
N PRO A 97 -9.35 2.35 -2.04
CA PRO A 97 -9.93 1.12 -1.50
C PRO A 97 -9.03 -0.11 -1.67
N MET A 98 -8.42 -0.29 -2.85
CA MET A 98 -7.49 -1.41 -3.11
C MET A 98 -6.23 -1.33 -2.26
N ALA A 99 -5.68 -0.13 -2.06
CA ALA A 99 -4.50 0.07 -1.23
C ALA A 99 -4.78 -0.24 0.24
N LEU A 100 -5.93 0.21 0.77
CA LEU A 100 -6.38 -0.08 2.14
C LEU A 100 -6.69 -1.56 2.34
N GLU A 101 -7.32 -2.20 1.37
CA GLU A 101 -7.56 -3.65 1.40
C GLU A 101 -6.25 -4.43 1.46
N LYS A 102 -5.29 -4.08 0.59
CA LYS A 102 -3.96 -4.70 0.60
C LYS A 102 -3.25 -4.51 1.93
N TYR A 103 -3.28 -3.29 2.49
CA TYR A 103 -2.69 -3.00 3.80
C TYR A 103 -3.34 -3.85 4.91
N ARG A 104 -4.68 -3.90 4.97
CA ARG A 104 -5.42 -4.66 5.98
C ARG A 104 -5.23 -6.18 5.84
N ALA A 105 -4.96 -6.67 4.62
CA ALA A 105 -4.70 -8.09 4.39
C ALA A 105 -3.43 -8.59 5.12
N GLU A 106 -2.44 -7.71 5.35
CA GLU A 106 -1.23 -8.07 6.11
C GLU A 106 -1.53 -8.42 7.59
N TYR A 107 -2.66 -7.93 8.14
CA TYR A 107 -3.10 -8.24 9.51
C TYR A 107 -3.94 -9.52 9.60
N LYS A 108 -4.33 -10.13 8.46
CA LYS A 108 -5.08 -11.38 8.48
C LYS A 108 -4.20 -12.52 8.99
N PRO A 109 -4.71 -13.40 9.90
CA PRO A 109 -3.99 -14.59 10.31
C PRO A 109 -3.57 -15.44 9.11
N LYS A 110 -2.36 -15.97 9.10
CA LYS A 110 -1.82 -16.80 7.99
C LYS A 110 -2.73 -17.97 7.63
N ALA A 111 -3.40 -18.57 8.62
CA ALA A 111 -4.37 -19.64 8.42
C ALA A 111 -5.59 -19.19 7.59
N VAL A 112 -6.07 -17.96 7.81
CA VAL A 112 -7.19 -17.38 7.04
C VAL A 112 -6.77 -17.15 5.59
N ILE A 113 -5.60 -16.55 5.38
CA ILE A 113 -5.06 -16.33 4.02
C ILE A 113 -4.90 -17.66 3.26
N LEU A 114 -4.41 -18.70 3.95
CA LEU A 114 -4.25 -20.02 3.34
C LEU A 114 -5.62 -20.64 2.99
N SER A 115 -6.60 -20.55 3.86
CA SER A 115 -7.96 -21.07 3.62
C SER A 115 -8.66 -20.34 2.47
N GLU A 116 -8.52 -19.01 2.38
CA GLU A 116 -9.04 -18.20 1.27
C GLU A 116 -8.41 -18.62 -0.07
N ARG A 117 -7.10 -18.86 -0.11
CA ARG A 117 -6.40 -19.35 -1.31
C ARG A 117 -6.85 -20.75 -1.73
N ILE A 118 -7.04 -21.65 -0.77
CA ILE A 118 -7.52 -23.01 -1.04
C ILE A 118 -8.94 -22.97 -1.61
N ASN A 119 -9.83 -22.17 -1.02
CA ASN A 119 -11.20 -22.01 -1.49
C ASN A 119 -11.26 -21.40 -2.89
N MET A 120 -10.47 -20.36 -3.15
CA MET A 120 -10.39 -19.76 -4.48
C MET A 120 -9.92 -20.77 -5.53
N ARG A 121 -8.89 -21.59 -5.25
CA ARG A 121 -8.43 -22.68 -6.14
C ARG A 121 -9.53 -23.70 -6.41
N LYS A 122 -10.29 -24.11 -5.37
CA LYS A 122 -11.43 -25.01 -5.53
C LYS A 122 -12.48 -24.43 -6.49
N HIS A 123 -12.85 -23.16 -6.33
CA HIS A 123 -13.82 -22.49 -7.23
C HIS A 123 -13.32 -22.44 -8.68
N ILE A 124 -12.04 -22.13 -8.90
CA ILE A 124 -11.44 -22.14 -10.26
C ILE A 124 -11.50 -23.55 -10.86
N ILE A 125 -11.12 -24.58 -10.09
CA ILE A 125 -11.16 -25.99 -10.57
C ILE A 125 -12.60 -26.36 -10.93
N HIS A 126 -13.60 -26.06 -10.10
CA HIS A 126 -14.99 -26.35 -10.42
C HIS A 126 -15.46 -25.60 -11.67
N ALA A 127 -15.10 -24.33 -11.84
CA ALA A 127 -15.46 -23.56 -13.04
C ALA A 127 -14.85 -24.20 -14.30
N VAL A 128 -13.58 -24.61 -14.25
CA VAL A 128 -12.90 -25.29 -15.37
C VAL A 128 -13.59 -26.63 -15.68
N LEU A 129 -13.92 -27.43 -14.66
CA LEU A 129 -14.63 -28.71 -14.87
C LEU A 129 -16.00 -28.51 -15.51
N ILE A 130 -16.77 -27.50 -15.09
CA ILE A 130 -18.08 -27.18 -15.67
C ILE A 130 -17.91 -26.78 -17.15
N LEU A 131 -16.93 -25.90 -17.44
CA LEU A 131 -16.68 -25.46 -18.82
C LEU A 131 -16.23 -26.61 -19.73
N THR A 132 -15.38 -27.52 -19.23
CA THR A 132 -14.97 -28.69 -19.99
C THR A 132 -16.15 -29.64 -20.26
N LEU A 133 -17.03 -29.84 -19.27
CA LEU A 133 -18.21 -30.65 -19.43
C LEU A 133 -19.16 -30.08 -20.49
N LEU A 134 -19.45 -28.76 -20.40
CA LEU A 134 -20.28 -28.07 -21.39
C LEU A 134 -19.68 -28.14 -22.80
N PHE A 135 -18.37 -27.99 -22.92
CA PHE A 135 -17.67 -28.15 -24.20
C PHE A 135 -17.82 -29.55 -24.78
N LEU A 136 -17.65 -30.60 -23.95
CA LEU A 136 -17.84 -31.97 -24.36
C LEU A 136 -19.29 -32.24 -24.83
N ILE A 137 -20.30 -31.75 -24.09
CA ILE A 137 -21.69 -31.86 -24.49
C ILE A 137 -21.90 -31.19 -25.85
N TYR A 138 -21.37 -29.98 -26.05
CA TYR A 138 -21.47 -29.25 -27.31
C TYR A 138 -20.82 -29.99 -28.47
N VAL A 139 -19.68 -30.63 -28.27
CA VAL A 139 -18.94 -31.38 -29.33
C VAL A 139 -19.65 -32.68 -29.72
N TYR A 140 -20.34 -33.34 -28.76
CA TYR A 140 -20.99 -34.65 -28.99
C TYR A 140 -22.52 -34.52 -29.19
N SER A 141 -23.07 -33.32 -29.20
CA SER A 141 -24.48 -33.03 -29.57
C SER A 141 -24.60 -32.73 -31.04
#